data_dbce8fe6c0b6b2518c77b528b7e66f24
#
_entry.id   dbce8fe6c0b6b2518c77b528b7e66f24
#
_cell.length_a   1.000
_cell.length_b   1.000
_cell.length_c   1.000
_cell.angle_alpha   90.00
_cell.angle_beta   90.00
_cell.angle_gamma   90.00
#
_symmetry.space_group_name_H-M   'P 1'
#
loop_
_entity.id
_entity.type
_entity.pdbx_description
1 polymer ?
#
loop_
_entity_poly.entity_id
_entity_poly.type
_entity_poly.pdbx_seq_one_letter_code
_entity_poly.pdbx_strand_id
1 'polypeptide(L)'
;MARGLPLLAAGAALAFAAQAAEPPGNGLAKTPPMGWSSWNQFGDRIDEKLVMETIDAMAVDGLREAGYVYVNLDDGWQRWKGARKDHPLEADPAKFPHGIKALADYAHAKGFRLGIYSGPGQTTCAGYTGSAGHEAEDAAMFAAWGIDHLKYDSCCSHKDAPKAEVQQVVLQMSKALRAQARPIVYHACHCGWSDIWEWAAAEGANHWRIGQDISDDFNYPGNREKYYFDVLDMLDRGNALAKYAGPGHWNDYDMLIVGLDGKSAELVGAGASNVEYRTHYSLWAMVESPLLIGADVRSLDAYSLATLTNPEIVALNQDAAGNAAEKVRDDGELQVYAKEMADGSVAVALLNRGAATADMTVSPRRDLGVPWNRYRARDLWKHQDLGPYDIPFTTEVMSHEARVLRLWPVDTPH
;
A
#
# COMPACT_ATOMS: atom_id res chain seq x y z
N MET A 1 -15.08 -36.91 -58.70
CA MET A 1 -15.38 -37.37 -57.33
C MET A 1 -14.35 -36.72 -56.40
N ALA A 2 -14.69 -35.62 -55.84
CA ALA A 2 -13.86 -34.91 -54.84
C ALA A 2 -14.56 -34.99 -53.51
N ARG A 3 -13.93 -35.65 -52.56
CA ARG A 3 -14.40 -35.76 -51.15
C ARG A 3 -13.92 -34.56 -50.37
N GLY A 4 -14.83 -33.72 -49.89
CA GLY A 4 -14.54 -32.65 -48.93
C GLY A 4 -14.27 -33.25 -47.53
N LEU A 5 -13.21 -32.80 -46.88
CA LEU A 5 -12.97 -32.99 -45.43
C LEU A 5 -13.71 -31.89 -44.67
N PRO A 6 -14.31 -32.22 -43.53
CA PRO A 6 -14.87 -31.19 -42.64
C PRO A 6 -13.74 -30.56 -41.76
N LEU A 7 -13.71 -29.22 -41.71
CA LEU A 7 -12.96 -28.47 -40.74
C LEU A 7 -13.56 -28.67 -39.34
N LEU A 8 -12.81 -29.27 -38.45
CA LEU A 8 -13.10 -29.26 -37.01
C LEU A 8 -12.68 -27.88 -36.43
N ALA A 9 -13.65 -27.13 -35.99
CA ALA A 9 -13.42 -25.94 -35.20
C ALA A 9 -13.04 -26.38 -33.76
N ALA A 10 -11.79 -26.15 -33.40
CA ALA A 10 -11.32 -26.30 -32.03
C ALA A 10 -11.82 -25.11 -31.19
N GLY A 11 -12.85 -25.34 -30.38
CA GLY A 11 -13.27 -24.42 -29.35
C GLY A 11 -12.24 -24.39 -28.22
N ALA A 12 -11.58 -23.26 -28.04
CA ALA A 12 -10.75 -23.02 -26.86
C ALA A 12 -11.66 -22.89 -25.64
N ALA A 13 -11.71 -23.93 -24.81
CA ALA A 13 -12.30 -23.86 -23.48
C ALA A 13 -11.37 -23.02 -22.61
N LEU A 14 -11.85 -21.90 -22.11
CA LEU A 14 -11.23 -21.16 -21.02
C LEU A 14 -11.20 -22.10 -19.80
N ALA A 15 -10.01 -22.62 -19.49
CA ALA A 15 -9.77 -23.33 -18.26
C ALA A 15 -9.77 -22.27 -17.11
N PHE A 16 -10.82 -22.27 -16.32
CA PHE A 16 -10.77 -21.61 -15.01
C PHE A 16 -9.61 -22.25 -14.24
N ALA A 17 -8.56 -21.45 -14.00
CA ALA A 17 -7.48 -21.84 -13.11
C ALA A 17 -8.14 -22.21 -11.76
N ALA A 18 -7.88 -23.41 -11.28
CA ALA A 18 -8.26 -23.81 -9.93
C ALA A 18 -7.60 -22.79 -8.98
N GLN A 19 -8.42 -22.03 -8.28
CA GLN A 19 -7.98 -21.09 -7.26
C GLN A 19 -7.16 -21.88 -6.26
N ALA A 20 -5.87 -21.56 -6.15
CA ALA A 20 -5.03 -22.15 -5.11
C ALA A 20 -5.71 -21.88 -3.78
N ALA A 21 -5.73 -22.87 -2.90
CA ALA A 21 -6.32 -22.70 -1.56
C ALA A 21 -5.68 -21.45 -0.93
N GLU A 22 -6.51 -20.48 -0.53
CA GLU A 22 -6.02 -19.28 0.15
C GLU A 22 -5.08 -19.69 1.30
N PRO A 23 -3.92 -19.08 1.43
CA PRO A 23 -3.07 -19.33 2.59
C PRO A 23 -3.91 -19.07 3.84
N PRO A 24 -3.71 -19.82 4.94
CA PRO A 24 -4.51 -19.66 6.14
C PRO A 24 -4.30 -18.28 6.74
N GLY A 25 -5.08 -17.31 6.27
CA GLY A 25 -5.07 -15.94 6.74
C GLY A 25 -5.49 -15.87 8.22
N ASN A 26 -4.98 -14.88 8.94
CA ASN A 26 -5.39 -14.60 10.31
C ASN A 26 -6.76 -13.87 10.39
N GLY A 27 -7.44 -13.71 9.25
CA GLY A 27 -8.72 -13.01 9.13
C GLY A 27 -8.62 -11.48 9.18
N LEU A 28 -7.40 -10.93 9.23
CA LEU A 28 -7.11 -9.50 9.28
C LEU A 28 -6.84 -8.93 7.87
N ALA A 29 -6.81 -7.60 7.78
CA ALA A 29 -6.46 -6.86 6.56
C ALA A 29 -7.23 -7.38 5.32
N LYS A 30 -8.54 -7.60 5.43
CA LYS A 30 -9.39 -8.04 4.30
C LYS A 30 -9.40 -7.05 3.15
N THR A 31 -9.16 -5.78 3.45
CA THR A 31 -8.80 -4.71 2.52
C THR A 31 -7.45 -4.15 2.96
N PRO A 32 -6.72 -3.43 2.09
CA PRO A 32 -5.45 -2.83 2.45
C PRO A 32 -5.56 -1.94 3.70
N PRO A 33 -4.63 -2.02 4.67
CA PRO A 33 -4.62 -1.14 5.82
C PRO A 33 -4.52 0.33 5.41
N MET A 34 -5.31 1.20 6.07
CA MET A 34 -5.26 2.65 5.89
C MET A 34 -4.93 3.31 7.23
N GLY A 35 -4.01 4.28 7.20
CA GLY A 35 -3.58 4.96 8.42
C GLY A 35 -2.47 5.97 8.20
N TRP A 36 -1.72 6.22 9.26
CA TRP A 36 -0.56 7.10 9.32
C TRP A 36 0.64 6.34 9.87
N SER A 37 1.84 6.70 9.43
CA SER A 37 3.10 6.19 9.98
C SER A 37 4.10 7.32 10.18
N SER A 38 4.85 7.27 11.26
CA SER A 38 5.64 8.41 11.75
C SER A 38 6.94 8.66 11.00
N TRP A 39 7.48 7.66 10.25
CA TRP A 39 8.87 7.71 9.80
C TRP A 39 9.19 8.85 8.85
N ASN A 40 8.46 8.96 7.74
CA ASN A 40 8.84 9.86 6.66
C ASN A 40 8.95 11.32 7.12
N GLN A 41 8.00 11.79 7.92
CA GLN A 41 8.03 13.16 8.41
C GLN A 41 8.95 13.36 9.61
N PHE A 42 9.02 12.39 10.53
CA PHE A 42 9.60 12.63 11.85
C PHE A 42 10.86 11.80 12.14
N GLY A 43 11.10 10.70 11.40
CA GLY A 43 12.16 9.76 11.73
C GLY A 43 12.02 9.24 13.16
N ASP A 44 13.10 9.22 13.91
CA ASP A 44 13.11 8.82 15.32
C ASP A 44 12.70 9.93 16.31
N ARG A 45 12.29 11.12 15.80
CA ARG A 45 11.86 12.27 16.63
C ARG A 45 10.39 12.23 16.94
N ILE A 46 9.95 11.13 17.54
CA ILE A 46 8.56 10.91 17.94
C ILE A 46 8.45 10.89 19.47
N ASP A 47 7.32 11.33 19.98
CA ASP A 47 6.94 11.25 21.38
C ASP A 47 5.44 11.06 21.56
N GLU A 48 5.02 10.77 22.77
CA GLU A 48 3.62 10.55 23.13
C GLU A 48 2.73 11.73 22.75
N LYS A 49 3.19 12.97 22.98
CA LYS A 49 2.45 14.17 22.70
C LYS A 49 2.18 14.31 21.19
N LEU A 50 3.21 14.16 20.37
CA LEU A 50 3.09 14.21 18.92
C LEU A 50 2.09 13.19 18.40
N VAL A 51 2.14 11.96 18.89
CA VAL A 51 1.22 10.88 18.44
C VAL A 51 -0.21 11.15 18.89
N MET A 52 -0.41 11.65 20.12
CA MET A 52 -1.77 12.05 20.59
C MET A 52 -2.34 13.20 19.75
N GLU A 53 -1.55 14.22 19.44
CA GLU A 53 -1.95 15.33 18.57
C GLU A 53 -2.27 14.85 17.14
N THR A 54 -1.53 13.88 16.61
CA THR A 54 -1.80 13.23 15.33
C THR A 54 -3.14 12.50 15.34
N ILE A 55 -3.42 11.70 16.38
CA ILE A 55 -4.72 11.03 16.56
C ILE A 55 -5.85 12.05 16.62
N ASP A 56 -5.64 13.16 17.32
CA ASP A 56 -6.66 14.23 17.47
C ASP A 56 -6.94 14.90 16.13
N ALA A 57 -5.91 15.23 15.36
CA ALA A 57 -6.06 15.80 14.02
C ALA A 57 -6.81 14.83 13.09
N MET A 58 -6.40 13.58 13.01
CA MET A 58 -7.06 12.56 12.19
C MET A 58 -8.55 12.37 12.56
N ALA A 59 -8.90 12.57 13.83
CA ALA A 59 -10.27 12.45 14.31
C ALA A 59 -11.18 13.62 13.90
N VAL A 60 -10.62 14.81 13.67
CA VAL A 60 -11.41 16.02 13.35
C VAL A 60 -11.37 16.41 11.87
N ASP A 61 -10.34 15.98 11.13
CA ASP A 61 -10.12 16.37 9.73
C ASP A 61 -10.78 15.41 8.72
N GLY A 62 -11.58 14.43 9.19
CA GLY A 62 -12.31 13.49 8.35
C GLY A 62 -11.47 12.29 7.87
N LEU A 63 -10.21 12.18 8.26
CA LEU A 63 -9.34 11.05 7.88
C LEU A 63 -9.85 9.73 8.47
N ARG A 64 -10.30 9.72 9.74
CA ARG A 64 -10.89 8.53 10.34
C ARG A 64 -12.14 8.08 9.60
N GLU A 65 -13.04 8.99 9.27
CA GLU A 65 -14.27 8.74 8.51
C GLU A 65 -13.98 8.23 7.09
N ALA A 66 -12.86 8.67 6.50
CA ALA A 66 -12.37 8.15 5.21
C ALA A 66 -11.76 6.74 5.32
N GLY A 67 -11.52 6.22 6.54
CA GLY A 67 -11.01 4.86 6.75
C GLY A 67 -9.56 4.77 7.27
N TYR A 68 -8.87 5.89 7.48
CA TYR A 68 -7.53 5.92 8.05
C TYR A 68 -7.58 5.68 9.56
N VAL A 69 -7.56 4.42 9.96
CA VAL A 69 -7.76 4.01 11.36
C VAL A 69 -6.49 3.53 12.06
N TYR A 70 -5.41 3.26 11.33
CA TYR A 70 -4.15 2.87 11.94
C TYR A 70 -3.28 4.10 12.23
N VAL A 71 -2.67 4.15 13.41
CA VAL A 71 -1.64 5.12 13.80
C VAL A 71 -0.39 4.32 14.17
N ASN A 72 0.60 4.32 13.31
CA ASN A 72 1.76 3.46 13.43
C ASN A 72 2.98 4.24 13.91
N LEU A 73 3.50 3.85 15.07
CA LEU A 73 4.84 4.23 15.51
C LEU A 73 5.85 3.45 14.68
N ASP A 74 6.71 4.14 13.96
CA ASP A 74 7.86 3.55 13.29
C ASP A 74 9.05 3.44 14.25
N ASP A 75 10.28 3.30 13.78
CA ASP A 75 11.49 3.15 14.59
C ASP A 75 11.72 4.38 15.50
N GLY A 76 12.36 4.18 16.62
CA GLY A 76 12.73 5.26 17.55
C GLY A 76 11.83 5.45 18.79
N TRP A 77 10.85 4.56 19.01
CA TRP A 77 10.07 4.55 20.26
C TRP A 77 10.83 3.88 21.42
N GLN A 78 11.81 3.06 21.08
CA GLN A 78 12.61 2.29 22.03
C GLN A 78 13.55 3.21 22.81
N ARG A 79 13.81 2.83 24.06
CA ARG A 79 14.68 3.57 24.97
C ARG A 79 16.17 3.48 24.59
N TRP A 80 16.61 2.29 24.17
CA TRP A 80 18.03 2.00 24.02
C TRP A 80 18.42 1.90 22.54
N LYS A 81 19.56 2.55 22.20
CA LYS A 81 20.32 2.19 21.01
C LYS A 81 21.34 1.11 21.41
N GLY A 82 21.45 0.07 20.58
CA GLY A 82 22.37 -1.05 20.82
C GLY A 82 21.68 -2.41 20.74
N ALA A 83 22.50 -3.45 20.92
CA ALA A 83 22.08 -4.81 20.65
C ALA A 83 21.08 -5.33 21.69
N ARG A 84 20.10 -6.11 21.24
CA ARG A 84 19.06 -6.76 22.06
C ARG A 84 19.64 -7.54 23.24
N LYS A 85 20.77 -8.21 23.05
CA LYS A 85 21.46 -8.98 24.11
C LYS A 85 21.93 -8.13 25.27
N ASP A 86 22.10 -6.84 25.09
CA ASP A 86 22.63 -5.92 26.09
C ASP A 86 21.54 -5.08 26.77
N HIS A 87 20.36 -4.97 26.13
CA HIS A 87 19.27 -4.12 26.56
C HIS A 87 17.89 -4.77 26.37
N PRO A 88 16.94 -4.60 27.32
CA PRO A 88 15.56 -5.00 27.13
C PRO A 88 14.89 -4.15 26.03
N LEU A 89 13.86 -4.70 25.36
CA LEU A 89 12.98 -3.93 24.52
C LEU A 89 11.95 -3.22 25.40
N GLU A 90 12.07 -1.92 25.54
CA GLU A 90 11.16 -1.09 26.34
C GLU A 90 10.98 0.29 25.72
N ALA A 91 9.85 0.92 26.01
CA ALA A 91 9.59 2.30 25.56
C ALA A 91 10.53 3.28 26.26
N ASP A 92 10.95 4.33 25.54
CA ASP A 92 11.69 5.43 26.14
C ASP A 92 10.78 6.25 27.07
N PRO A 93 11.00 6.25 28.39
CA PRO A 93 10.15 6.99 29.32
C PRO A 93 10.27 8.51 29.19
N ALA A 94 11.31 9.03 28.53
CA ALA A 94 11.43 10.45 28.23
C ALA A 94 10.51 10.85 27.04
N LYS A 95 10.30 9.94 26.10
CA LYS A 95 9.41 10.13 24.95
C LYS A 95 7.96 9.71 25.26
N PHE A 96 7.78 8.62 25.98
CA PHE A 96 6.48 8.01 26.30
C PHE A 96 6.32 7.85 27.81
N PRO A 97 6.11 8.94 28.56
CA PRO A 97 6.09 8.93 30.02
C PRO A 97 4.98 8.08 30.63
N HIS A 98 3.86 7.85 29.92
CA HIS A 98 2.78 6.99 30.38
C HIS A 98 2.84 5.58 29.74
N GLY A 99 3.85 5.33 28.88
CA GLY A 99 4.08 4.06 28.20
C GLY A 99 3.17 3.80 27.01
N ILE A 100 3.56 2.83 26.19
CA ILE A 100 2.86 2.51 24.93
C ILE A 100 1.42 2.02 25.16
N LYS A 101 1.17 1.30 26.27
CA LYS A 101 -0.18 0.84 26.61
C LYS A 101 -1.16 2.01 26.78
N ALA A 102 -0.78 3.06 27.51
CA ALA A 102 -1.63 4.23 27.72
C ALA A 102 -1.93 4.94 26.39
N LEU A 103 -0.96 4.99 25.48
CA LEU A 103 -1.13 5.54 24.14
C LEU A 103 -2.08 4.67 23.29
N ALA A 104 -1.98 3.33 23.39
CA ALA A 104 -2.92 2.42 22.73
C ALA A 104 -4.35 2.59 23.25
N ASP A 105 -4.52 2.68 24.58
CA ASP A 105 -5.84 2.93 25.20
C ASP A 105 -6.43 4.27 24.71
N TYR A 106 -5.60 5.30 24.56
CA TYR A 106 -6.01 6.61 24.02
C TYR A 106 -6.45 6.51 22.56
N ALA A 107 -5.67 5.81 21.71
CA ALA A 107 -6.02 5.59 20.32
C ALA A 107 -7.35 4.83 20.19
N HIS A 108 -7.52 3.75 20.93
CA HIS A 108 -8.72 2.93 20.94
C HIS A 108 -9.95 3.72 21.40
N ALA A 109 -9.83 4.56 22.44
CA ALA A 109 -10.92 5.41 22.92
C ALA A 109 -11.43 6.39 21.86
N LYS A 110 -10.61 6.73 20.86
CA LYS A 110 -10.95 7.60 19.73
C LYS A 110 -11.29 6.82 18.44
N GLY A 111 -11.36 5.49 18.50
CA GLY A 111 -11.70 4.63 17.35
C GLY A 111 -10.54 4.34 16.41
N PHE A 112 -9.30 4.58 16.83
CA PHE A 112 -8.10 4.23 16.11
C PHE A 112 -7.48 2.92 16.60
N ARG A 113 -6.50 2.43 15.86
CA ARG A 113 -5.68 1.26 16.16
C ARG A 113 -4.23 1.69 16.24
N LEU A 114 -3.50 1.21 17.25
CA LEU A 114 -2.09 1.56 17.40
C LEU A 114 -1.19 0.48 16.79
N GLY A 115 -0.28 0.89 15.91
CA GLY A 115 0.80 0.06 15.39
C GLY A 115 2.14 0.37 16.04
N ILE A 116 3.07 -0.60 15.94
CA ILE A 116 4.42 -0.49 16.48
C ILE A 116 5.43 -1.07 15.49
N TYR A 117 6.70 -0.76 15.70
CA TYR A 117 7.83 -1.19 14.89
C TYR A 117 8.81 -2.03 15.68
N SER A 118 9.37 -3.07 15.07
CA SER A 118 10.57 -3.78 15.53
C SER A 118 11.26 -4.43 14.32
N GLY A 119 12.32 -5.19 14.57
CA GLY A 119 13.05 -5.91 13.53
C GLY A 119 13.68 -7.20 14.04
N PRO A 120 14.03 -8.14 13.12
CA PRO A 120 14.60 -9.44 13.45
C PRO A 120 16.08 -9.36 13.87
N GLY A 121 16.70 -8.20 13.76
CA GLY A 121 18.10 -7.99 14.15
C GLY A 121 18.29 -7.81 15.65
N GLN A 122 19.55 -7.82 16.08
CA GLN A 122 19.93 -7.36 17.44
C GLN A 122 19.60 -5.88 17.61
N THR A 123 19.66 -5.13 16.49
CA THR A 123 19.26 -3.73 16.41
C THR A 123 18.26 -3.53 15.26
N THR A 124 17.47 -2.45 15.35
CA THR A 124 16.62 -1.93 14.27
C THR A 124 17.42 -1.14 13.25
N CYS A 125 16.77 -0.63 12.22
CA CYS A 125 17.40 0.17 11.17
C CYS A 125 18.04 1.46 11.70
N ALA A 126 17.39 2.14 12.64
CA ALA A 126 17.93 3.34 13.30
C ALA A 126 18.88 3.04 14.47
N GLY A 127 19.22 1.75 14.65
CA GLY A 127 20.16 1.31 15.67
C GLY A 127 19.57 1.13 17.08
N TYR A 128 18.26 1.16 17.23
CA TYR A 128 17.58 0.84 18.48
C TYR A 128 17.54 -0.67 18.73
N THR A 129 17.17 -1.08 19.93
CA THR A 129 17.06 -2.49 20.29
C THR A 129 16.00 -3.21 19.43
N GLY A 130 16.38 -4.30 18.76
CA GLY A 130 15.49 -5.16 17.97
C GLY A 130 14.97 -6.37 18.74
N SER A 131 14.29 -7.29 18.05
CA SER A 131 13.62 -8.46 18.67
C SER A 131 14.39 -9.78 18.55
N ALA A 132 15.59 -9.80 17.97
CA ALA A 132 16.32 -11.04 17.67
C ALA A 132 16.39 -12.01 18.86
N GLY A 133 15.78 -13.20 18.70
CA GLY A 133 15.75 -14.26 19.71
C GLY A 133 14.75 -14.05 20.85
N HIS A 134 13.93 -12.99 20.82
CA HIS A 134 12.94 -12.63 21.83
C HIS A 134 11.53 -12.42 21.24
N GLU A 135 11.27 -12.94 20.04
CA GLU A 135 10.03 -12.68 19.30
C GLU A 135 8.78 -13.09 20.09
N ALA A 136 8.86 -14.19 20.85
CA ALA A 136 7.73 -14.65 21.66
C ALA A 136 7.42 -13.71 22.84
N GLU A 137 8.46 -13.20 23.51
CA GLU A 137 8.34 -12.24 24.61
C GLU A 137 7.81 -10.91 24.11
N ASP A 138 8.36 -10.42 22.98
CA ASP A 138 7.99 -9.14 22.39
C ASP A 138 6.56 -9.17 21.85
N ALA A 139 6.15 -10.25 21.17
CA ALA A 139 4.77 -10.43 20.71
C ALA A 139 3.77 -10.45 21.88
N ALA A 140 4.12 -11.10 22.98
CA ALA A 140 3.28 -11.11 24.19
C ALA A 140 3.17 -9.70 24.81
N MET A 141 4.27 -8.95 24.84
CA MET A 141 4.30 -7.57 25.30
C MET A 141 3.45 -6.66 24.40
N PHE A 142 3.61 -6.74 23.09
CA PHE A 142 2.80 -5.97 22.14
C PHE A 142 1.30 -6.26 22.28
N ALA A 143 0.94 -7.54 22.43
CA ALA A 143 -0.46 -7.92 22.68
C ALA A 143 -0.97 -7.35 24.02
N ALA A 144 -0.17 -7.39 25.08
CA ALA A 144 -0.54 -6.84 26.39
C ALA A 144 -0.66 -5.31 26.38
N TRP A 145 0.09 -4.62 25.53
CA TRP A 145 -0.04 -3.17 25.31
C TRP A 145 -1.24 -2.80 24.45
N GLY A 146 -1.89 -3.76 23.78
CA GLY A 146 -3.04 -3.49 22.94
C GLY A 146 -2.65 -3.09 21.51
N ILE A 147 -1.47 -3.49 21.04
CA ILE A 147 -1.03 -3.24 19.68
C ILE A 147 -1.90 -3.97 18.66
N ASP A 148 -2.19 -3.32 17.53
CA ASP A 148 -3.05 -3.81 16.45
C ASP A 148 -2.29 -4.09 15.14
N HIS A 149 -1.07 -3.54 15.00
CA HIS A 149 -0.25 -3.67 13.81
C HIS A 149 1.24 -3.70 14.19
N LEU A 150 2.00 -4.60 13.59
CA LEU A 150 3.45 -4.67 13.75
C LEU A 150 4.14 -4.53 12.39
N LYS A 151 4.96 -3.49 12.21
CA LYS A 151 5.98 -3.44 11.14
C LYS A 151 7.24 -4.14 11.66
N TYR A 152 7.59 -5.26 11.01
CA TYR A 152 8.77 -6.06 11.35
C TYR A 152 9.79 -5.95 10.22
N ASP A 153 10.81 -5.12 10.46
CA ASP A 153 11.69 -4.62 9.43
C ASP A 153 13.08 -5.25 9.52
N SER A 154 13.47 -5.95 8.47
CA SER A 154 14.76 -6.63 8.35
C SER A 154 15.80 -5.86 7.53
N CYS A 155 15.54 -4.60 7.19
CA CYS A 155 16.27 -3.85 6.17
C CYS A 155 17.79 -3.86 6.31
N CYS A 156 18.30 -3.87 7.52
CA CYS A 156 19.74 -3.79 7.72
C CYS A 156 20.40 -5.13 8.07
N SER A 157 19.66 -6.08 8.63
CA SER A 157 20.25 -7.28 9.24
C SER A 157 20.26 -8.52 8.33
N HIS A 158 19.37 -8.59 7.34
CA HIS A 158 19.16 -9.78 6.50
C HIS A 158 19.20 -9.48 5.00
N LYS A 159 19.74 -8.34 4.60
CA LYS A 159 19.79 -7.88 3.21
C LYS A 159 20.39 -8.93 2.25
N ASP A 160 21.50 -9.52 2.64
CA ASP A 160 22.26 -10.48 1.85
C ASP A 160 22.08 -11.92 2.35
N ALA A 161 21.13 -12.17 3.25
CA ALA A 161 20.88 -13.49 3.81
C ALA A 161 20.22 -14.42 2.78
N PRO A 162 20.47 -15.73 2.86
CA PRO A 162 19.75 -16.71 2.05
C PRO A 162 18.23 -16.59 2.27
N LYS A 163 17.43 -16.73 1.18
CA LYS A 163 15.96 -16.66 1.21
C LYS A 163 15.34 -17.50 2.35
N ALA A 164 15.84 -18.71 2.58
CA ALA A 164 15.34 -19.57 3.65
C ALA A 164 15.57 -19.00 5.06
N GLU A 165 16.64 -18.26 5.28
CA GLU A 165 16.91 -17.60 6.55
C GLU A 165 15.93 -16.45 6.77
N VAL A 166 15.69 -15.63 5.74
CA VAL A 166 14.70 -14.55 5.79
C VAL A 166 13.30 -15.09 6.05
N GLN A 167 12.91 -16.16 5.36
CA GLN A 167 11.63 -16.85 5.62
C GLN A 167 11.52 -17.32 7.07
N GLN A 168 12.60 -17.88 7.62
CA GLN A 168 12.61 -18.36 9.00
C GLN A 168 12.36 -17.23 10.02
N VAL A 169 12.98 -16.06 9.85
CA VAL A 169 12.78 -14.94 10.81
C VAL A 169 11.38 -14.33 10.69
N VAL A 170 10.84 -14.22 9.46
CA VAL A 170 9.45 -13.76 9.25
C VAL A 170 8.46 -14.74 9.87
N LEU A 171 8.64 -16.04 9.65
CA LEU A 171 7.81 -17.11 10.22
C LEU A 171 7.89 -17.15 11.75
N GLN A 172 9.07 -16.90 12.35
CA GLN A 172 9.27 -16.89 13.78
C GLN A 172 8.40 -15.82 14.47
N MET A 173 8.44 -14.58 14.00
CA MET A 173 7.58 -13.51 14.50
C MET A 173 6.10 -13.79 14.22
N SER A 174 5.76 -14.27 13.02
CA SER A 174 4.38 -14.63 12.68
C SER A 174 3.80 -15.67 13.65
N LYS A 175 4.56 -16.72 14.00
CA LYS A 175 4.14 -17.72 14.99
C LYS A 175 3.96 -17.10 16.37
N ALA A 176 4.85 -16.22 16.77
CA ALA A 176 4.78 -15.52 18.06
C ALA A 176 3.51 -14.64 18.15
N LEU A 177 3.18 -13.89 17.09
CA LEU A 177 1.98 -13.08 17.03
C LEU A 177 0.70 -13.93 17.05
N ARG A 178 0.67 -15.03 16.29
CA ARG A 178 -0.50 -15.93 16.24
C ARG A 178 -0.73 -16.69 17.56
N ALA A 179 0.27 -16.82 18.40
CA ALA A 179 0.13 -17.40 19.72
C ALA A 179 -0.57 -16.47 20.74
N GLN A 180 -0.76 -15.20 20.38
CA GLN A 180 -1.43 -14.23 21.25
C GLN A 180 -2.95 -14.27 21.06
N ALA A 181 -3.69 -13.98 22.12
CA ALA A 181 -5.15 -13.85 22.05
C ALA A 181 -5.62 -12.61 21.25
N ARG A 182 -4.79 -11.55 21.21
CA ARG A 182 -5.04 -10.34 20.43
C ARG A 182 -4.55 -10.53 19.01
N PRO A 183 -5.41 -10.37 17.98
CA PRO A 183 -4.99 -10.40 16.60
C PRO A 183 -4.21 -9.11 16.26
N ILE A 184 -3.03 -9.27 15.62
CA ILE A 184 -2.15 -8.17 15.22
C ILE A 184 -1.90 -8.30 13.73
N VAL A 185 -2.13 -7.22 12.97
CA VAL A 185 -1.77 -7.14 11.54
C VAL A 185 -0.26 -7.20 11.43
N TYR A 186 0.24 -8.08 10.56
CA TYR A 186 1.67 -8.32 10.41
C TYR A 186 2.19 -7.76 9.09
N HIS A 187 3.05 -6.76 9.17
CA HIS A 187 3.77 -6.15 8.05
C HIS A 187 5.21 -6.68 8.03
N ALA A 188 5.54 -7.50 7.03
CA ALA A 188 6.91 -7.99 6.82
C ALA A 188 7.66 -7.02 5.88
N CYS A 189 8.57 -6.20 6.44
CA CYS A 189 9.37 -5.27 5.67
C CYS A 189 10.75 -5.87 5.36
N HIS A 190 10.98 -6.19 4.07
CA HIS A 190 12.25 -6.72 3.57
C HIS A 190 12.65 -6.07 2.24
N CYS A 191 12.21 -4.84 2.00
CA CYS A 191 12.59 -3.98 0.86
C CYS A 191 12.50 -4.65 -0.53
N GLY A 192 11.59 -5.63 -0.70
CA GLY A 192 11.42 -6.37 -1.95
C GLY A 192 12.54 -7.37 -2.27
N TRP A 193 13.46 -7.63 -1.33
CA TRP A 193 14.49 -8.66 -1.51
C TRP A 193 13.93 -10.06 -1.29
N SER A 194 14.66 -11.06 -1.77
CA SER A 194 14.31 -12.49 -1.65
C SER A 194 12.94 -12.83 -2.22
N ASP A 195 12.42 -12.02 -3.16
CA ASP A 195 11.08 -12.17 -3.75
C ASP A 195 9.99 -12.39 -2.71
N ILE A 196 9.97 -11.51 -1.70
CA ILE A 196 9.11 -11.61 -0.51
C ILE A 196 7.64 -11.84 -0.86
N TRP A 197 7.16 -11.28 -1.95
CA TRP A 197 5.78 -11.44 -2.46
C TRP A 197 5.40 -12.90 -2.78
N GLU A 198 6.37 -13.76 -3.09
CA GLU A 198 6.09 -15.16 -3.42
C GLU A 198 5.74 -16.03 -2.21
N TRP A 199 6.13 -15.60 -1.01
CA TRP A 199 6.08 -16.46 0.16
C TRP A 199 5.56 -15.82 1.45
N ALA A 200 5.59 -14.50 1.61
CA ALA A 200 5.27 -13.84 2.87
C ALA A 200 3.82 -14.10 3.32
N ALA A 201 2.86 -14.19 2.39
CA ALA A 201 1.49 -14.55 2.72
C ALA A 201 1.40 -15.95 3.37
N ALA A 202 2.11 -16.93 2.82
CA ALA A 202 2.15 -18.29 3.38
C ALA A 202 2.78 -18.33 4.78
N GLU A 203 3.74 -17.46 5.04
CA GLU A 203 4.35 -17.28 6.36
C GLU A 203 3.49 -16.42 7.31
N GLY A 204 2.37 -15.89 6.82
CA GLY A 204 1.34 -15.20 7.61
C GLY A 204 1.47 -13.70 7.71
N ALA A 205 2.23 -13.07 6.82
CA ALA A 205 2.22 -11.62 6.67
C ALA A 205 0.92 -11.15 6.01
N ASN A 206 0.39 -10.03 6.48
CA ASN A 206 -0.77 -9.38 5.90
C ASN A 206 -0.40 -8.36 4.81
N HIS A 207 0.79 -7.80 4.86
CA HIS A 207 1.38 -7.03 3.78
C HIS A 207 2.91 -7.04 3.87
N TRP A 208 3.56 -6.71 2.75
CA TRP A 208 5.02 -6.71 2.65
C TRP A 208 5.50 -5.65 1.67
N ARG A 209 6.61 -5.01 2.01
CA ARG A 209 7.28 -4.04 1.15
C ARG A 209 7.82 -4.72 -0.11
N ILE A 210 7.51 -4.16 -1.27
CA ILE A 210 7.98 -4.67 -2.58
C ILE A 210 9.24 -3.99 -3.07
N GLY A 211 9.64 -2.89 -2.47
CA GLY A 211 10.80 -2.08 -2.84
C GLY A 211 11.47 -1.44 -1.64
N GLN A 212 12.51 -0.67 -1.91
CA GLN A 212 13.18 0.17 -0.93
C GLN A 212 12.29 1.35 -0.53
N ASP A 213 12.82 2.25 0.31
CA ASP A 213 12.04 3.39 0.79
C ASP A 213 11.76 4.37 -0.34
N ILE A 214 10.54 4.91 -0.35
CA ILE A 214 10.13 5.92 -1.32
C ILE A 214 10.81 7.27 -1.03
N SER A 215 11.18 8.01 -2.08
CA SER A 215 11.58 9.42 -1.98
C SER A 215 10.37 10.33 -2.18
N ASP A 216 10.46 11.58 -1.72
CA ASP A 216 9.45 12.61 -2.00
C ASP A 216 9.69 13.24 -3.38
N ASP A 217 9.69 12.36 -4.41
CA ASP A 217 9.84 12.72 -5.82
C ASP A 217 8.90 11.86 -6.66
N PHE A 218 8.30 12.48 -7.69
CA PHE A 218 7.43 11.75 -8.61
C PHE A 218 8.21 10.96 -9.68
N ASN A 219 9.21 11.61 -10.30
CA ASN A 219 10.08 11.02 -11.32
C ASN A 219 11.41 11.75 -11.30
N TYR A 220 12.41 11.16 -10.66
CA TYR A 220 13.73 11.75 -10.55
C TYR A 220 14.77 10.96 -11.35
N PRO A 221 15.12 11.38 -12.56
CA PRO A 221 15.99 10.62 -13.48
C PRO A 221 17.39 10.31 -12.92
N GLY A 222 17.85 11.04 -11.92
CA GLY A 222 19.15 10.86 -11.29
C GLY A 222 19.18 9.86 -10.13
N ASN A 223 18.04 9.30 -9.74
CA ASN A 223 17.94 8.52 -8.50
C ASN A 223 18.17 7.01 -8.67
N ARG A 224 18.29 6.49 -9.89
CA ARG A 224 18.36 5.04 -10.19
C ARG A 224 19.54 4.28 -9.55
N GLU A 225 20.55 4.98 -9.07
CA GLU A 225 21.68 4.38 -8.33
C GLU A 225 21.57 4.55 -6.82
N LYS A 226 20.46 5.14 -6.32
CA LYS A 226 20.28 5.46 -4.90
C LYS A 226 19.44 4.40 -4.17
N TYR A 227 19.51 4.47 -2.86
CA TYR A 227 18.78 3.62 -1.92
C TYR A 227 17.25 3.85 -1.97
N TYR A 228 16.77 4.99 -2.47
CA TYR A 228 15.36 5.37 -2.51
C TYR A 228 14.77 5.22 -3.91
N PHE A 229 13.50 4.87 -3.99
CA PHE A 229 12.70 4.83 -5.21
C PHE A 229 11.77 6.04 -5.28
N ASP A 230 11.65 6.65 -6.45
CA ASP A 230 10.58 7.61 -6.69
C ASP A 230 9.23 6.89 -6.96
N VAL A 231 8.15 7.68 -7.11
CA VAL A 231 6.80 7.13 -7.33
C VAL A 231 6.75 6.21 -8.54
N LEU A 232 7.36 6.61 -9.65
CA LEU A 232 7.32 5.83 -10.89
C LEU A 232 8.24 4.60 -10.84
N ASP A 233 9.38 4.67 -10.18
CA ASP A 233 10.25 3.51 -9.95
C ASP A 233 9.55 2.45 -9.11
N MET A 234 8.83 2.88 -8.05
CA MET A 234 8.07 1.97 -7.19
C MET A 234 6.89 1.34 -7.95
N LEU A 235 6.18 2.13 -8.76
CA LEU A 235 5.10 1.62 -9.62
C LEU A 235 5.63 0.58 -10.62
N ASP A 236 6.76 0.88 -11.28
CA ASP A 236 7.38 -0.04 -12.24
C ASP A 236 7.88 -1.33 -11.56
N ARG A 237 8.36 -1.23 -10.33
CA ARG A 237 8.73 -2.39 -9.50
C ARG A 237 7.55 -3.31 -9.25
N GLY A 238 6.36 -2.74 -9.03
CA GLY A 238 5.14 -3.48 -8.77
C GLY A 238 4.47 -4.10 -10.01
N ASN A 239 4.90 -3.73 -11.22
CA ASN A 239 4.39 -4.34 -12.44
C ASN A 239 4.62 -5.87 -12.39
N ALA A 240 3.62 -6.66 -12.70
CA ALA A 240 3.59 -8.13 -12.59
C ALA A 240 3.47 -8.70 -11.15
N LEU A 241 3.37 -7.87 -10.11
CA LEU A 241 3.15 -8.34 -8.74
C LEU A 241 1.68 -8.38 -8.33
N ALA A 242 0.74 -7.88 -9.14
CA ALA A 242 -0.69 -7.85 -8.85
C ALA A 242 -1.24 -9.20 -8.37
N LYS A 243 -0.82 -10.29 -9.00
CA LYS A 243 -1.24 -11.68 -8.68
C LYS A 243 -0.89 -12.16 -7.26
N TYR A 244 -0.03 -11.44 -6.53
CA TYR A 244 0.36 -11.77 -5.17
C TYR A 244 -0.45 -10.99 -4.11
N ALA A 245 -1.21 -9.98 -4.55
CA ALA A 245 -2.13 -9.24 -3.68
C ALA A 245 -3.52 -9.86 -3.69
N GLY A 246 -4.23 -9.71 -2.57
CA GLY A 246 -5.60 -10.15 -2.41
C GLY A 246 -6.08 -10.01 -0.96
N PRO A 247 -7.35 -10.33 -0.67
CA PRO A 247 -7.91 -10.17 0.66
C PRO A 247 -7.09 -10.87 1.76
N GLY A 248 -6.56 -10.06 2.68
CA GLY A 248 -5.72 -10.53 3.79
C GLY A 248 -4.22 -10.47 3.54
N HIS A 249 -3.76 -10.14 2.31
CA HIS A 249 -2.35 -10.11 1.94
C HIS A 249 -2.09 -9.15 0.78
N TRP A 250 -1.21 -8.13 0.99
CA TRP A 250 -1.07 -6.98 0.10
C TRP A 250 0.38 -6.67 -0.23
N ASN A 251 0.62 -6.29 -1.48
CA ASN A 251 1.87 -5.65 -1.88
C ASN A 251 1.91 -4.22 -1.32
N ASP A 252 2.94 -3.88 -0.59
CA ASP A 252 3.12 -2.56 -0.01
C ASP A 252 4.13 -1.76 -0.86
N TYR A 253 3.64 -0.75 -1.53
CA TYR A 253 4.40 0.17 -2.37
C TYR A 253 5.01 1.33 -1.57
N ASP A 254 5.08 1.19 -0.25
CA ASP A 254 5.49 2.19 0.72
C ASP A 254 4.47 3.30 1.00
N MET A 255 4.82 4.16 1.93
CA MET A 255 3.95 5.20 2.46
C MET A 255 3.55 6.24 1.40
N LEU A 256 2.40 6.87 1.64
CA LEU A 256 1.95 8.02 0.85
C LEU A 256 2.82 9.24 1.16
N ILE A 257 3.34 9.87 0.11
CA ILE A 257 4.12 11.12 0.22
C ILE A 257 3.25 12.38 0.08
N VAL A 258 1.94 12.24 -0.10
CA VAL A 258 1.00 13.36 -0.21
C VAL A 258 1.10 14.26 1.01
N GLY A 259 1.41 15.54 0.80
CA GLY A 259 1.53 16.57 1.84
C GLY A 259 2.90 16.63 2.54
N LEU A 260 3.91 15.89 2.06
CA LEU A 260 5.29 16.05 2.55
C LEU A 260 5.94 17.36 2.05
N ASP A 261 5.69 17.76 0.81
CA ASP A 261 6.11 19.04 0.20
C ASP A 261 7.62 19.32 0.32
N GLY A 262 8.46 18.29 0.20
CA GLY A 262 9.90 18.40 0.38
C GLY A 262 10.35 18.71 1.82
N LYS A 263 9.46 18.53 2.80
CA LYS A 263 9.72 18.85 4.22
C LYS A 263 10.00 17.62 5.08
N SER A 264 10.15 16.47 4.46
CA SER A 264 10.49 15.24 5.19
C SER A 264 11.79 15.42 5.98
N ALA A 265 11.82 14.81 7.17
CA ALA A 265 13.02 14.77 7.97
C ALA A 265 14.00 13.67 7.56
N GLU A 266 13.50 12.62 6.95
CA GLU A 266 14.25 11.40 6.66
C GLU A 266 14.32 11.07 5.17
N LEU A 267 13.30 11.44 4.39
CA LEU A 267 13.31 11.18 2.96
C LEU A 267 14.10 12.23 2.19
N VAL A 268 14.75 11.78 1.15
CA VAL A 268 15.28 12.66 0.09
C VAL A 268 14.13 13.05 -0.83
N GLY A 269 14.26 14.19 -1.52
CA GLY A 269 13.29 14.67 -2.50
C GLY A 269 12.97 16.14 -2.31
N ALA A 270 12.56 16.77 -3.40
CA ALA A 270 12.21 18.19 -3.41
C ALA A 270 10.71 18.46 -3.20
N GLY A 271 9.93 17.40 -3.08
CA GLY A 271 8.48 17.45 -3.11
C GLY A 271 7.92 17.27 -4.53
N ALA A 272 6.68 16.88 -4.61
CA ALA A 272 5.94 16.71 -5.84
C ALA A 272 4.87 17.81 -6.00
N SER A 273 4.44 18.06 -7.23
CA SER A 273 3.31 18.96 -7.50
C SER A 273 1.99 18.35 -7.03
N ASN A 274 0.96 19.17 -6.89
CA ASN A 274 -0.39 18.70 -6.55
C ASN A 274 -0.93 17.65 -7.52
N VAL A 275 -0.62 17.76 -8.81
CA VAL A 275 -1.00 16.75 -9.82
C VAL A 275 -0.29 15.44 -9.57
N GLU A 276 0.99 15.48 -9.28
CA GLU A 276 1.81 14.30 -9.02
C GLU A 276 1.42 13.60 -7.71
N TYR A 277 1.17 14.34 -6.63
CA TYR A 277 0.63 13.77 -5.38
C TYR A 277 -0.71 13.09 -5.60
N ARG A 278 -1.61 13.70 -6.37
CA ARG A 278 -2.89 13.09 -6.72
C ARG A 278 -2.71 11.84 -7.59
N THR A 279 -1.75 11.86 -8.50
CA THR A 279 -1.41 10.71 -9.35
C THR A 279 -0.82 9.58 -8.50
N HIS A 280 0.13 9.87 -7.62
CA HIS A 280 0.67 8.92 -6.67
C HIS A 280 -0.43 8.24 -5.85
N TYR A 281 -1.31 9.02 -5.24
CA TYR A 281 -2.44 8.51 -4.46
C TYR A 281 -3.37 7.61 -5.28
N SER A 282 -3.70 8.05 -6.51
CA SER A 282 -4.53 7.29 -7.45
C SER A 282 -3.92 5.93 -7.78
N LEU A 283 -2.62 5.90 -8.05
CA LEU A 283 -1.91 4.68 -8.43
C LEU A 283 -1.81 3.70 -7.24
N TRP A 284 -1.50 4.18 -6.02
CA TRP A 284 -1.50 3.34 -4.82
C TRP A 284 -2.88 2.74 -4.55
N ALA A 285 -3.95 3.51 -4.76
CA ALA A 285 -5.31 3.00 -4.65
C ALA A 285 -5.63 1.95 -5.72
N MET A 286 -5.18 2.15 -6.95
CA MET A 286 -5.39 1.19 -8.05
C MET A 286 -4.66 -0.13 -7.83
N VAL A 287 -3.42 -0.10 -7.33
CA VAL A 287 -2.61 -1.31 -7.12
C VAL A 287 -2.86 -2.00 -5.78
N GLU A 288 -3.87 -1.58 -5.02
CA GLU A 288 -4.24 -2.14 -3.70
C GLU A 288 -3.10 -2.07 -2.67
N SER A 289 -2.28 -1.02 -2.73
CA SER A 289 -1.27 -0.78 -1.70
C SER A 289 -1.94 -0.35 -0.39
N PRO A 290 -1.40 -0.71 0.78
CA PRO A 290 -1.74 -0.02 2.02
C PRO A 290 -1.62 1.49 1.86
N LEU A 291 -2.61 2.25 2.35
CA LEU A 291 -2.63 3.71 2.29
C LEU A 291 -2.16 4.28 3.63
N LEU A 292 -0.86 4.37 3.83
CA LEU A 292 -0.24 4.87 5.07
C LEU A 292 0.35 6.25 4.82
N ILE A 293 -0.24 7.29 5.40
CA ILE A 293 0.18 8.69 5.25
C ILE A 293 1.51 8.89 5.96
N GLY A 294 2.52 9.41 5.23
CA GLY A 294 3.84 9.71 5.77
C GLY A 294 4.03 11.17 6.22
N ALA A 295 3.08 12.06 5.90
CA ALA A 295 3.15 13.49 6.20
C ALA A 295 2.67 13.83 7.63
N ASP A 296 2.94 15.05 8.08
CA ASP A 296 2.36 15.60 9.32
C ASP A 296 0.89 15.99 9.10
N VAL A 297 -0.01 15.08 9.49
CA VAL A 297 -1.45 15.27 9.29
C VAL A 297 -2.03 16.44 10.08
N ARG A 298 -1.31 16.95 11.08
CA ARG A 298 -1.73 18.13 11.87
C ARG A 298 -1.64 19.44 11.08
N SER A 299 -0.97 19.40 9.93
CA SER A 299 -0.70 20.59 9.10
C SER A 299 -0.92 20.38 7.61
N LEU A 300 -1.73 19.38 7.22
CA LEU A 300 -2.09 19.17 5.82
C LEU A 300 -2.81 20.39 5.25
N ASP A 301 -2.46 20.75 4.02
CA ASP A 301 -3.23 21.74 3.28
C ASP A 301 -4.58 21.17 2.79
N ALA A 302 -5.46 22.05 2.35
CA ALA A 302 -6.80 21.67 1.90
C ALA A 302 -6.77 20.74 0.67
N TYR A 303 -5.76 20.87 -0.21
CA TYR A 303 -5.63 20.03 -1.39
C TYR A 303 -5.19 18.61 -1.02
N SER A 304 -4.17 18.48 -0.17
CA SER A 304 -3.68 17.21 0.33
C SER A 304 -4.76 16.47 1.11
N LEU A 305 -5.48 17.17 1.98
CA LEU A 305 -6.60 16.57 2.73
C LEU A 305 -7.72 16.10 1.78
N ALA A 306 -8.13 16.93 0.80
CA ALA A 306 -9.14 16.54 -0.19
C ALA A 306 -8.68 15.37 -1.06
N THR A 307 -7.38 15.28 -1.35
CA THR A 307 -6.80 14.15 -2.09
C THR A 307 -6.93 12.87 -1.28
N LEU A 308 -6.48 12.86 -0.03
CA LEU A 308 -6.48 11.69 0.85
C LEU A 308 -7.89 11.22 1.24
N THR A 309 -8.86 12.12 1.25
CA THR A 309 -10.24 11.82 1.67
C THR A 309 -11.23 11.66 0.52
N ASN A 310 -10.76 11.60 -0.75
CA ASN A 310 -11.66 11.37 -1.89
C ASN A 310 -12.34 9.98 -1.77
N PRO A 311 -13.66 9.92 -1.51
CA PRO A 311 -14.33 8.66 -1.20
C PRO A 311 -14.38 7.70 -2.38
N GLU A 312 -14.32 8.21 -3.61
CA GLU A 312 -14.36 7.36 -4.81
C GLU A 312 -12.99 6.70 -5.09
N ILE A 313 -11.90 7.38 -4.77
CA ILE A 313 -10.55 6.79 -4.86
C ILE A 313 -10.30 5.82 -3.69
N VAL A 314 -10.72 6.18 -2.46
CA VAL A 314 -10.68 5.25 -1.32
C VAL A 314 -11.46 3.97 -1.64
N ALA A 315 -12.66 4.09 -2.26
CA ALA A 315 -13.47 2.93 -2.62
C ALA A 315 -12.81 2.01 -3.65
N LEU A 316 -11.87 2.49 -4.46
CA LEU A 316 -11.06 1.61 -5.32
C LEU A 316 -10.14 0.72 -4.49
N ASN A 317 -9.40 1.30 -3.54
CA ASN A 317 -8.46 0.59 -2.68
C ASN A 317 -9.17 -0.36 -1.69
N GLN A 318 -10.38 -0.02 -1.28
CA GLN A 318 -11.14 -0.78 -0.30
C GLN A 318 -12.20 -1.70 -0.91
N ASP A 319 -12.07 -2.00 -2.22
CA ASP A 319 -12.98 -2.91 -2.91
C ASP A 319 -12.87 -4.34 -2.41
N ALA A 320 -14.01 -4.99 -2.19
CA ALA A 320 -14.06 -6.32 -1.59
C ALA A 320 -13.49 -7.44 -2.49
N ALA A 321 -13.35 -7.22 -3.80
CA ALA A 321 -12.70 -8.18 -4.68
C ALA A 321 -11.19 -8.25 -4.42
N GLY A 322 -10.58 -7.15 -3.97
CA GLY A 322 -9.15 -7.08 -3.66
C GLY A 322 -8.26 -7.28 -4.88
N ASN A 323 -8.74 -6.95 -6.06
CA ASN A 323 -7.97 -7.06 -7.30
C ASN A 323 -7.03 -5.87 -7.44
N ALA A 324 -5.72 -6.09 -7.41
CA ALA A 324 -4.74 -5.07 -7.74
C ALA A 324 -4.74 -4.80 -9.26
N ALA A 325 -4.62 -3.52 -9.65
CA ALA A 325 -4.58 -3.17 -11.06
C ALA A 325 -3.32 -3.68 -11.75
N GLU A 326 -3.50 -4.13 -12.99
CA GLU A 326 -2.43 -4.51 -13.90
C GLU A 326 -2.23 -3.43 -14.95
N LYS A 327 -0.99 -3.29 -15.44
CA LYS A 327 -0.69 -2.46 -16.61
C LYS A 327 -1.16 -3.20 -17.88
N VAL A 328 -2.33 -2.83 -18.39
CA VAL A 328 -2.98 -3.49 -19.56
C VAL A 328 -2.52 -2.93 -20.89
N ARG A 329 -1.91 -1.73 -20.91
CA ARG A 329 -1.28 -1.15 -22.10
C ARG A 329 -0.08 -0.30 -21.70
N ASP A 330 0.97 -0.40 -22.51
CA ASP A 330 2.21 0.36 -22.36
C ASP A 330 2.62 0.92 -23.73
N ASP A 331 2.38 2.22 -23.93
CA ASP A 331 2.80 2.98 -25.10
C ASP A 331 3.97 3.93 -24.73
N GLY A 332 4.86 3.48 -23.85
CA GLY A 332 6.00 4.25 -23.33
C GLY A 332 5.58 5.23 -22.23
N GLU A 333 5.48 6.52 -22.54
CA GLU A 333 5.05 7.52 -21.56
C GLU A 333 3.54 7.46 -21.25
N LEU A 334 2.73 6.83 -22.11
CA LEU A 334 1.29 6.71 -21.96
C LEU A 334 0.93 5.27 -21.57
N GLN A 335 0.46 5.08 -20.35
CA GLN A 335 0.20 3.76 -19.78
C GLN A 335 -1.25 3.64 -19.30
N VAL A 336 -1.84 2.45 -19.43
CA VAL A 336 -3.18 2.16 -18.92
C VAL A 336 -3.11 1.05 -17.89
N TYR A 337 -3.60 1.34 -16.71
CA TYR A 337 -3.80 0.39 -15.64
C TYR A 337 -5.28 0.09 -15.46
N ALA A 338 -5.63 -1.15 -15.18
CA ALA A 338 -7.02 -1.54 -14.98
C ALA A 338 -7.19 -2.67 -13.98
N LYS A 339 -8.35 -2.71 -13.32
CA LYS A 339 -8.77 -3.81 -12.45
C LYS A 339 -10.29 -3.98 -12.47
N GLU A 340 -10.74 -5.21 -12.31
CA GLU A 340 -12.16 -5.51 -12.08
C GLU A 340 -12.54 -5.22 -10.63
N MET A 341 -13.73 -4.67 -10.43
CA MET A 341 -14.31 -4.36 -9.13
C MET A 341 -15.35 -5.41 -8.73
N ALA A 342 -15.63 -5.55 -7.45
CA ALA A 342 -16.58 -6.52 -6.91
C ALA A 342 -18.01 -6.43 -7.51
N ASP A 343 -18.42 -5.26 -8.00
CA ASP A 343 -19.73 -5.06 -8.64
C ASP A 343 -19.73 -5.33 -10.16
N GLY A 344 -18.63 -5.85 -10.72
CA GLY A 344 -18.46 -6.12 -12.13
C GLY A 344 -18.14 -4.89 -13.00
N SER A 345 -17.93 -3.72 -12.38
CA SER A 345 -17.36 -2.57 -13.07
C SER A 345 -15.86 -2.72 -13.24
N VAL A 346 -15.25 -1.88 -14.09
CA VAL A 346 -13.79 -1.84 -14.26
C VAL A 346 -13.27 -0.46 -13.91
N ALA A 347 -12.32 -0.39 -12.98
CA ALA A 347 -11.55 0.81 -12.71
C ALA A 347 -10.37 0.91 -13.68
N VAL A 348 -10.12 2.12 -14.19
CA VAL A 348 -9.08 2.41 -15.17
C VAL A 348 -8.31 3.66 -14.77
N ALA A 349 -6.99 3.60 -14.78
CA ALA A 349 -6.12 4.77 -14.67
C ALA A 349 -5.37 4.99 -15.99
N LEU A 350 -5.56 6.16 -16.58
CA LEU A 350 -4.84 6.63 -17.76
C LEU A 350 -3.66 7.46 -17.23
N LEU A 351 -2.47 6.90 -17.24
CA LEU A 351 -1.26 7.54 -16.75
C LEU A 351 -0.46 8.16 -17.88
N ASN A 352 -0.26 9.46 -17.82
CA ASN A 352 0.68 10.19 -18.68
C ASN A 352 1.96 10.49 -17.88
N ARG A 353 3.04 9.77 -18.18
CA ARG A 353 4.37 9.98 -17.57
C ARG A 353 5.18 11.09 -18.26
N GLY A 354 4.69 11.55 -19.42
CA GLY A 354 5.38 12.52 -20.27
C GLY A 354 5.27 13.96 -19.76
N ALA A 355 6.15 14.82 -20.26
CA ALA A 355 6.22 16.22 -19.88
C ALA A 355 5.15 17.12 -20.59
N ALA A 356 4.36 16.58 -21.49
CA ALA A 356 3.31 17.29 -22.22
C ALA A 356 1.96 16.63 -22.03
N THR A 357 0.90 17.43 -22.10
CA THR A 357 -0.47 16.90 -22.17
C THR A 357 -0.65 16.05 -23.42
N ALA A 358 -1.37 14.94 -23.29
CA ALA A 358 -1.63 14.00 -24.39
C ALA A 358 -3.07 13.47 -24.38
N ASP A 359 -3.59 13.18 -25.57
CA ASP A 359 -4.85 12.46 -25.72
C ASP A 359 -4.64 10.97 -25.47
N MET A 360 -5.39 10.40 -24.52
CA MET A 360 -5.38 8.98 -24.22
C MET A 360 -6.76 8.36 -24.49
N THR A 361 -6.75 7.18 -25.09
CA THR A 361 -7.97 6.45 -25.44
C THR A 361 -8.03 5.15 -24.65
N VAL A 362 -9.19 4.80 -24.09
CA VAL A 362 -9.47 3.47 -23.53
C VAL A 362 -10.60 2.80 -24.30
N SER A 363 -10.40 1.51 -24.63
CA SER A 363 -11.38 0.66 -25.29
C SER A 363 -11.70 -0.55 -24.42
N PRO A 364 -12.95 -0.74 -23.98
CA PRO A 364 -13.32 -1.90 -23.16
C PRO A 364 -12.89 -3.22 -23.77
N ARG A 365 -13.09 -3.42 -25.07
CA ARG A 365 -12.72 -4.68 -25.73
C ARG A 365 -11.23 -4.90 -25.89
N ARG A 366 -10.51 -3.86 -26.32
CA ARG A 366 -9.09 -3.98 -26.67
C ARG A 366 -8.21 -3.95 -25.43
N ASP A 367 -8.46 -2.99 -24.52
CA ASP A 367 -7.57 -2.71 -23.40
C ASP A 367 -7.99 -3.47 -22.14
N LEU A 368 -9.31 -3.72 -21.96
CA LEU A 368 -9.84 -4.32 -20.74
C LEU A 368 -10.33 -5.76 -20.92
N GLY A 369 -10.35 -6.27 -22.14
CA GLY A 369 -10.81 -7.64 -22.42
C GLY A 369 -12.32 -7.89 -22.17
N VAL A 370 -13.10 -6.84 -21.89
CA VAL A 370 -14.54 -6.98 -21.61
C VAL A 370 -15.38 -6.80 -22.88
N PRO A 371 -16.45 -7.60 -23.08
CA PRO A 371 -17.20 -7.65 -24.35
C PRO A 371 -18.23 -6.51 -24.50
N TRP A 372 -18.03 -5.40 -23.82
CA TRP A 372 -19.00 -4.30 -23.79
C TRP A 372 -19.00 -3.54 -25.13
N ASN A 373 -20.18 -3.40 -25.72
CA ASN A 373 -20.41 -2.54 -26.91
C ASN A 373 -20.83 -1.13 -26.50
N ARG A 374 -21.50 -1.02 -25.38
CA ARG A 374 -21.97 0.24 -24.82
C ARG A 374 -21.65 0.28 -23.33
N TYR A 375 -21.16 1.41 -22.85
CA TYR A 375 -20.75 1.61 -21.47
C TYR A 375 -20.92 3.05 -21.04
N ARG A 376 -21.04 3.27 -19.75
CA ARG A 376 -20.92 4.57 -19.09
C ARG A 376 -19.60 4.63 -18.35
N ALA A 377 -19.09 5.83 -18.17
CA ALA A 377 -17.91 6.10 -17.36
C ALA A 377 -18.21 7.12 -16.27
N ARG A 378 -17.40 7.15 -15.23
CA ARG A 378 -17.38 8.19 -14.22
C ARG A 378 -15.94 8.63 -13.98
N ASP A 379 -15.70 9.93 -14.02
CA ASP A 379 -14.43 10.54 -13.61
C ASP A 379 -14.43 10.68 -12.09
N LEU A 380 -13.56 9.93 -11.43
CA LEU A 380 -13.58 9.80 -9.96
C LEU A 380 -12.97 11.00 -9.24
N TRP A 381 -12.17 11.82 -9.94
CA TRP A 381 -11.65 13.06 -9.40
C TRP A 381 -12.60 14.24 -9.60
N LYS A 382 -13.33 14.24 -10.69
CA LYS A 382 -14.34 15.28 -11.00
C LYS A 382 -15.72 14.96 -10.42
N HIS A 383 -15.92 13.75 -9.90
CA HIS A 383 -17.20 13.23 -9.43
C HIS A 383 -18.29 13.34 -10.52
N GLN A 384 -17.90 13.13 -11.77
CA GLN A 384 -18.73 13.40 -12.94
C GLN A 384 -19.03 12.13 -13.73
N ASP A 385 -20.32 11.87 -13.95
CA ASP A 385 -20.77 10.84 -14.87
C ASP A 385 -20.57 11.28 -16.31
N LEU A 386 -20.07 10.37 -17.14
CA LEU A 386 -19.72 10.56 -18.54
C LEU A 386 -20.40 9.51 -19.42
N GLY A 387 -20.79 9.91 -20.63
CA GLY A 387 -21.38 9.00 -21.62
C GLY A 387 -22.89 8.94 -21.56
N PRO A 388 -23.53 7.87 -22.08
CA PRO A 388 -22.93 6.61 -22.49
C PRO A 388 -22.11 6.69 -23.78
N TYR A 389 -21.19 5.73 -23.95
CA TYR A 389 -20.32 5.61 -25.12
C TYR A 389 -20.54 4.28 -25.84
N ASP A 390 -20.57 4.35 -27.19
CA ASP A 390 -20.62 3.19 -28.11
C ASP A 390 -19.28 3.00 -28.85
N ILE A 391 -18.31 3.86 -28.57
CA ILE A 391 -16.96 3.92 -29.13
C ILE A 391 -15.92 4.01 -28.02
N PRO A 392 -14.64 3.78 -28.29
CA PRO A 392 -13.57 4.05 -27.32
C PRO A 392 -13.66 5.48 -26.77
N PHE A 393 -13.49 5.61 -25.46
CA PHE A 393 -13.44 6.90 -24.79
C PHE A 393 -12.05 7.52 -24.97
N THR A 394 -12.01 8.76 -25.46
CA THR A 394 -10.77 9.54 -25.57
C THR A 394 -10.86 10.77 -24.70
N THR A 395 -9.78 11.07 -23.99
CA THR A 395 -9.68 12.22 -23.11
C THR A 395 -8.27 12.76 -23.08
N GLU A 396 -8.17 14.06 -22.87
CA GLU A 396 -6.91 14.73 -22.56
C GLU A 396 -6.45 14.35 -21.14
N VAL A 397 -5.17 14.02 -20.98
CA VAL A 397 -4.49 13.71 -19.72
C VAL A 397 -3.27 14.62 -19.61
N MET A 398 -3.22 15.43 -18.57
CA MET A 398 -2.12 16.39 -18.37
C MET A 398 -0.78 15.66 -18.14
N SER A 399 0.32 16.40 -18.27
CA SER A 399 1.64 15.94 -17.85
C SER A 399 1.58 15.41 -16.41
N HIS A 400 2.14 14.23 -16.18
CA HIS A 400 2.23 13.54 -14.89
C HIS A 400 0.87 13.22 -14.22
N GLU A 401 -0.23 13.33 -14.96
CA GLU A 401 -1.56 12.99 -14.45
C GLU A 401 -1.87 11.50 -14.62
N ALA A 402 -2.48 10.90 -13.59
CA ALA A 402 -3.29 9.69 -13.72
C ALA A 402 -4.76 10.06 -13.67
N ARG A 403 -5.44 10.04 -14.83
CA ARG A 403 -6.88 10.21 -14.88
C ARG A 403 -7.58 8.91 -14.53
N VAL A 404 -8.38 8.92 -13.47
CA VAL A 404 -9.01 7.71 -12.94
C VAL A 404 -10.50 7.69 -13.28
N LEU A 405 -10.89 6.61 -13.93
CA LEU A 405 -12.25 6.38 -14.39
C LEU A 405 -12.78 5.07 -13.83
N ARG A 406 -14.09 4.97 -13.65
CA ARG A 406 -14.79 3.72 -13.42
C ARG A 406 -15.81 3.51 -14.54
N LEU A 407 -15.84 2.30 -15.10
CA LEU A 407 -16.64 1.95 -16.28
C LEU A 407 -17.65 0.87 -15.94
N TRP A 408 -18.87 0.98 -16.46
CA TRP A 408 -19.94 -0.02 -16.33
C TRP A 408 -20.55 -0.33 -17.68
N PRO A 409 -20.93 -1.60 -17.93
CA PRO A 409 -21.74 -1.91 -19.12
C PRO A 409 -23.09 -1.18 -19.04
N VAL A 410 -23.59 -0.79 -20.18
CA VAL A 410 -24.99 -0.36 -20.31
C VAL A 410 -25.71 -1.46 -21.07
N ASP A 411 -26.73 -2.05 -20.43
CA ASP A 411 -27.56 -3.06 -21.05
C ASP A 411 -28.17 -2.49 -22.36
N THR A 412 -27.91 -3.14 -23.46
CA THR A 412 -28.66 -2.88 -24.70
C THR A 412 -30.07 -3.45 -24.47
N PRO A 413 -31.13 -2.66 -24.55
CA PRO A 413 -32.47 -3.23 -24.58
C PRO A 413 -32.53 -4.25 -25.73
N HIS A 414 -32.88 -5.50 -25.40
CA HIS A 414 -33.13 -6.56 -26.37
C HIS A 414 -34.33 -6.25 -27.22
#